data_4d3f78e93265460b2a05cabba22ce9cd
#
_entry.id   4d3f78e93265460b2a05cabba22ce9cd
#
_cell.length_a   1.000
_cell.length_b   1.000
_cell.length_c   1.000
_cell.angle_alpha   90.00
_cell.angle_beta   90.00
_cell.angle_gamma   90.00
#
_symmetry.space_group_name_H-M   'P 1'
#
loop_
_entity.id
_entity.type
_entity.pdbx_description
1 polymer ?
#
loop_
_entity_poly.entity_id
_entity_poly.type
_entity_poly.pdbx_seq_one_letter_code
_entity_poly.pdbx_strand_id
1 'polypeptide(L)'
;MFQLKCPNCGKAFEVEAVAAINTERYPELKERLLSGELFLRECPHCGARTLAKFPLLYHDPAEKLMIWLSDGSADTEARMQAAVTGNDFEGYTGRIVDTPGALIEKVKIFDAGLDDISLEMAKFVTRQELGKDADLLFFGLDGADNEITLTYPEAGQMQMVRIGFNVYEDCAGILLRNPDIKKAATGLSRVGRSFVEGFLA
;
A
#
# COMPACT_ATOMS: atom_id res chain seq x y z
N MET A 1 -13.40 16.32 9.45
CA MET A 1 -12.31 17.28 9.75
C MET A 1 -11.48 16.73 10.90
N PHE A 2 -10.18 16.86 10.89
CA PHE A 2 -9.27 16.49 11.98
C PHE A 2 -8.20 17.57 12.15
N GLN A 3 -7.57 17.60 13.32
CA GLN A 3 -6.50 18.55 13.58
C GLN A 3 -5.14 17.98 13.21
N LEU A 4 -4.39 18.71 12.39
CA LEU A 4 -3.01 18.39 12.02
C LEU A 4 -2.06 19.41 12.67
N LYS A 5 -1.00 18.92 13.31
CA LYS A 5 0.06 19.77 13.85
C LYS A 5 1.15 19.94 12.80
N CYS A 6 1.44 21.19 12.44
CA CYS A 6 2.50 21.47 11.48
C CYS A 6 3.88 21.10 12.05
N PRO A 7 4.68 20.25 11.40
CA PRO A 7 6.00 19.87 11.89
C PRO A 7 7.01 21.03 11.85
N ASN A 8 6.78 22.04 11.00
CA ASN A 8 7.68 23.18 10.84
C ASN A 8 7.45 24.28 11.89
N CYS A 9 6.19 24.70 12.10
CA CYS A 9 5.90 25.83 13.01
C CYS A 9 5.20 25.42 14.32
N GLY A 10 4.86 24.12 14.49
CA GLY A 10 4.22 23.58 15.69
C GLY A 10 2.74 23.95 15.86
N LYS A 11 2.17 24.82 15.03
CA LYS A 11 0.76 25.24 15.14
C LYS A 11 -0.17 24.16 14.61
N ALA A 12 -1.32 23.99 15.26
CA ALA A 12 -2.38 23.11 14.79
C ALA A 12 -3.29 23.85 13.82
N PHE A 13 -3.81 23.12 12.83
CA PHE A 13 -4.81 23.61 11.87
C PHE A 13 -5.76 22.48 11.48
N GLU A 14 -6.95 22.84 11.06
CA GLU A 14 -7.95 21.88 10.62
C GLU A 14 -7.72 21.47 9.16
N VAL A 15 -7.89 20.17 8.90
CA VAL A 15 -7.81 19.62 7.55
C VAL A 15 -9.03 18.72 7.28
N GLU A 16 -9.50 18.78 6.05
CA GLU A 16 -10.53 17.89 5.57
C GLU A 16 -9.90 16.54 5.20
N ALA A 17 -10.48 15.46 5.72
CA ALA A 17 -10.10 14.09 5.40
C ALA A 17 -11.12 13.46 4.48
N VAL A 18 -10.64 12.74 3.47
CA VAL A 18 -11.44 11.82 2.68
C VAL A 18 -11.52 10.50 3.44
N ALA A 19 -12.71 10.13 3.92
CA ALA A 19 -12.88 8.91 4.71
C ALA A 19 -12.90 7.64 3.83
N ALA A 20 -13.39 7.76 2.59
CA ALA A 20 -13.46 6.65 1.66
C ALA A 20 -13.32 7.12 0.22
N ILE A 21 -12.68 6.29 -0.60
CA ILE A 21 -12.62 6.39 -2.06
C ILE A 21 -13.41 5.20 -2.61
N ASN A 22 -14.37 5.46 -3.48
CA ASN A 22 -14.99 4.44 -4.31
C ASN A 22 -14.65 4.80 -5.76
N THR A 23 -13.92 3.94 -6.45
CA THR A 23 -13.35 4.24 -7.77
C THR A 23 -14.38 4.39 -8.88
N GLU A 24 -15.55 3.75 -8.74
CA GLU A 24 -16.67 3.90 -9.69
C GLU A 24 -17.38 5.23 -9.53
N ARG A 25 -17.47 5.74 -8.28
CA ARG A 25 -18.21 6.99 -7.98
C ARG A 25 -17.34 8.22 -8.09
N TYR A 26 -16.05 8.09 -7.75
CA TYR A 26 -15.11 9.20 -7.62
C TYR A 26 -13.75 8.81 -8.21
N PRO A 27 -13.66 8.54 -9.53
CA PRO A 27 -12.41 8.11 -10.18
C PRO A 27 -11.29 9.15 -10.03
N GLU A 28 -11.62 10.44 -9.95
CA GLU A 28 -10.68 11.53 -9.73
C GLU A 28 -9.94 11.42 -8.38
N LEU A 29 -10.57 10.81 -7.37
CA LEU A 29 -9.91 10.59 -6.09
C LEU A 29 -8.82 9.52 -6.17
N LYS A 30 -8.96 8.53 -7.08
CA LYS A 30 -7.92 7.54 -7.36
C LYS A 30 -6.69 8.20 -7.95
N GLU A 31 -6.85 9.13 -8.89
CA GLU A 31 -5.74 9.87 -9.48
C GLU A 31 -5.02 10.74 -8.44
N ARG A 32 -5.77 11.44 -7.59
CA ARG A 32 -5.22 12.23 -6.49
C ARG A 32 -4.54 11.38 -5.42
N LEU A 33 -5.01 10.15 -5.19
CA LEU A 33 -4.35 9.19 -4.34
C LEU A 33 -3.00 8.79 -4.93
N LEU A 34 -2.98 8.35 -6.20
CA LEU A 34 -1.78 7.87 -6.89
C LEU A 34 -0.70 8.94 -7.04
N SER A 35 -1.08 10.20 -7.22
CA SER A 35 -0.16 11.34 -7.22
C SER A 35 0.35 11.73 -5.82
N GLY A 36 -0.26 11.20 -4.76
CA GLY A 36 0.02 11.58 -3.37
C GLY A 36 -0.60 12.91 -2.94
N GLU A 37 -1.23 13.64 -3.86
CA GLU A 37 -1.85 14.95 -3.58
C GLU A 37 -2.92 14.85 -2.48
N LEU A 38 -3.61 13.70 -2.42
CA LEU A 38 -4.66 13.45 -1.43
C LEU A 38 -4.17 13.63 0.01
N PHE A 39 -2.90 13.42 0.27
CA PHE A 39 -2.29 13.51 1.61
C PHE A 39 -1.49 14.79 1.83
N LEU A 40 -1.21 15.57 0.77
CA LEU A 40 -0.47 16.81 0.91
C LEU A 40 -1.35 17.92 1.49
N ARG A 41 -0.84 18.59 2.51
CA ARG A 41 -1.49 19.76 3.13
C ARG A 41 -0.48 20.89 3.27
N GLU A 42 -0.93 22.10 2.97
CA GLU A 42 -0.15 23.31 3.21
C GLU A 42 -0.59 23.94 4.53
N CYS A 43 0.38 24.27 5.36
CA CYS A 43 0.12 24.90 6.63
C CYS A 43 -0.30 26.37 6.42
N PRO A 44 -1.48 26.82 6.87
CA PRO A 44 -1.96 28.17 6.67
C PRO A 44 -1.15 29.22 7.47
N HIS A 45 -0.31 28.77 8.41
CA HIS A 45 0.47 29.67 9.26
C HIS A 45 1.89 29.93 8.73
N CYS A 46 2.48 29.00 7.98
CA CYS A 46 3.88 29.13 7.55
C CYS A 46 4.14 28.64 6.10
N GLY A 47 3.11 28.20 5.38
CA GLY A 47 3.24 27.72 4.00
C GLY A 47 3.96 26.39 3.83
N ALA A 48 4.42 25.75 4.93
CA ALA A 48 5.11 24.47 4.82
C ALA A 48 4.16 23.36 4.38
N ARG A 49 4.59 22.57 3.40
CA ARG A 49 3.88 21.37 2.96
C ARG A 49 4.18 20.21 3.88
N THR A 50 3.14 19.48 4.27
CA THR A 50 3.24 18.31 5.14
C THR A 50 2.31 17.20 4.68
N LEU A 51 2.68 15.96 5.00
CA LEU A 51 1.83 14.81 4.77
C LEU A 51 0.87 14.63 5.94
N ALA A 52 -0.42 14.56 5.64
CA ALA A 52 -1.48 14.28 6.60
C ALA A 52 -1.84 12.79 6.51
N LYS A 53 -1.61 12.04 7.59
CA LYS A 53 -2.11 10.67 7.72
C LYS A 53 -3.48 10.71 8.39
N PHE A 54 -4.46 10.08 7.79
CA PHE A 54 -5.82 9.90 8.32
C PHE A 54 -6.38 8.55 7.89
N PRO A 55 -7.30 7.95 8.64
CA PRO A 55 -7.95 6.72 8.25
C PRO A 55 -8.68 6.88 6.92
N LEU A 56 -8.47 5.95 6.00
CA LEU A 56 -9.05 5.99 4.66
C LEU A 56 -9.36 4.58 4.18
N LEU A 57 -10.56 4.37 3.65
CA LEU A 57 -10.91 3.18 2.88
C LEU A 57 -10.74 3.45 1.39
N TYR A 58 -9.89 2.71 0.71
CA TYR A 58 -9.90 2.58 -0.74
C TYR A 58 -10.75 1.37 -1.12
N HIS A 59 -11.75 1.58 -1.97
CA HIS A 59 -12.65 0.55 -2.46
C HIS A 59 -12.72 0.62 -3.98
N ASP A 60 -12.30 -0.48 -4.61
CA ASP A 60 -12.40 -0.71 -6.05
C ASP A 60 -13.32 -1.91 -6.30
N PRO A 61 -14.61 -1.65 -6.62
CA PRO A 61 -15.59 -2.71 -6.83
C PRO A 61 -15.28 -3.59 -8.06
N ALA A 62 -14.73 -2.98 -9.12
CA ALA A 62 -14.39 -3.71 -10.36
C ALA A 62 -13.32 -4.76 -10.12
N GLU A 63 -12.30 -4.43 -9.32
CA GLU A 63 -11.19 -5.33 -8.96
C GLU A 63 -11.50 -6.15 -7.68
N LYS A 64 -12.67 -5.98 -7.07
CA LYS A 64 -13.01 -6.56 -5.77
C LYS A 64 -11.91 -6.34 -4.73
N LEU A 65 -11.47 -5.10 -4.63
CA LEU A 65 -10.34 -4.70 -3.79
C LEU A 65 -10.77 -3.70 -2.72
N MET A 66 -10.34 -3.95 -1.49
CA MET A 66 -10.46 -3.02 -0.38
C MET A 66 -9.13 -2.87 0.33
N ILE A 67 -8.65 -1.64 0.46
CA ILE A 67 -7.45 -1.35 1.20
C ILE A 67 -7.74 -0.28 2.25
N TRP A 68 -7.48 -0.60 3.51
CA TRP A 68 -7.62 0.34 4.61
C TRP A 68 -6.28 0.93 5.03
N LEU A 69 -6.21 2.25 5.02
CA LEU A 69 -5.16 2.98 5.71
C LEU A 69 -5.54 3.12 7.18
N SER A 70 -4.84 2.42 8.05
CA SER A 70 -5.03 2.47 9.50
C SER A 70 -4.28 3.65 10.11
N ASP A 71 -4.87 4.28 11.13
CA ASP A 71 -4.18 5.24 11.99
C ASP A 71 -3.47 4.54 13.17
N GLY A 72 -3.60 3.22 13.27
CA GLY A 72 -3.05 2.40 14.34
C GLY A 72 -3.92 2.35 15.60
N SER A 73 -5.12 2.96 15.59
CA SER A 73 -6.03 2.88 16.73
C SER A 73 -6.85 1.59 16.71
N ALA A 74 -7.03 0.98 17.87
CA ALA A 74 -7.85 -0.23 18.02
C ALA A 74 -9.32 -0.02 17.60
N ASP A 75 -9.84 1.18 17.78
CA ASP A 75 -11.21 1.54 17.37
C ASP A 75 -11.36 1.55 15.85
N THR A 76 -10.39 2.13 15.13
CA THR A 76 -10.36 2.09 13.66
C THR A 76 -10.27 0.65 13.16
N GLU A 77 -9.38 -0.16 13.72
CA GLU A 77 -9.23 -1.57 13.31
C GLU A 77 -10.47 -2.41 13.61
N ALA A 78 -11.12 -2.20 14.75
CA ALA A 78 -12.39 -2.87 15.06
C ALA A 78 -13.49 -2.51 14.06
N ARG A 79 -13.60 -1.24 13.65
CA ARG A 79 -14.55 -0.79 12.61
C ARG A 79 -14.22 -1.42 11.25
N MET A 80 -12.95 -1.49 10.87
CA MET A 80 -12.51 -2.15 9.65
C MET A 80 -12.93 -3.62 9.64
N GLN A 81 -12.66 -4.34 10.72
CA GLN A 81 -13.03 -5.74 10.86
C GLN A 81 -14.56 -5.94 10.83
N ALA A 82 -15.32 -5.08 11.49
CA ALA A 82 -16.77 -5.14 11.47
C ALA A 82 -17.36 -4.90 10.07
N ALA A 83 -16.74 -4.00 9.29
CA ALA A 83 -17.17 -3.68 7.93
C ALA A 83 -17.04 -4.87 6.97
N VAL A 84 -16.04 -5.74 7.14
CA VAL A 84 -15.82 -6.91 6.26
C VAL A 84 -16.51 -8.19 6.72
N THR A 85 -17.14 -8.20 7.89
CA THR A 85 -17.90 -9.37 8.38
C THR A 85 -19.30 -9.50 7.77
N GLY A 86 -19.73 -8.52 6.97
CA GLY A 86 -20.98 -8.59 6.20
C GLY A 86 -20.84 -9.41 4.91
N ASN A 87 -21.95 -9.97 4.44
CA ASN A 87 -21.99 -10.89 3.29
C ASN A 87 -21.63 -10.27 1.93
N ASP A 88 -21.39 -8.97 1.85
CA ASP A 88 -21.17 -8.25 0.60
C ASP A 88 -19.71 -8.28 0.11
N PHE A 89 -18.80 -8.95 0.87
CA PHE A 89 -17.36 -8.96 0.60
C PHE A 89 -16.81 -10.32 0.15
N GLU A 90 -17.68 -11.23 -0.25
CA GLU A 90 -17.25 -12.52 -0.80
C GLU A 90 -16.47 -12.31 -2.10
N GLY A 91 -15.27 -12.86 -2.14
CA GLY A 91 -14.35 -12.73 -3.27
C GLY A 91 -13.54 -11.44 -3.28
N TYR A 92 -13.67 -10.56 -2.29
CA TYR A 92 -12.83 -9.38 -2.16
C TYR A 92 -11.45 -9.69 -1.59
N THR A 93 -10.45 -9.01 -2.12
CA THR A 93 -9.12 -8.92 -1.50
C THR A 93 -9.12 -7.76 -0.52
N GLY A 94 -8.94 -8.06 0.77
CA GLY A 94 -8.86 -7.06 1.84
C GLY A 94 -7.42 -6.84 2.31
N ARG A 95 -6.99 -5.57 2.42
CA ARG A 95 -5.65 -5.22 2.93
C ARG A 95 -5.74 -4.11 3.96
N ILE A 96 -4.85 -4.17 4.94
CA ILE A 96 -4.58 -3.07 5.88
C ILE A 96 -3.16 -2.59 5.63
N VAL A 97 -3.00 -1.28 5.56
CA VAL A 97 -1.71 -0.60 5.45
C VAL A 97 -1.61 0.51 6.49
N ASP A 98 -0.38 0.85 6.88
CA ASP A 98 -0.14 1.78 7.99
C ASP A 98 0.41 3.14 7.53
N THR A 99 0.68 3.31 6.24
CA THR A 99 1.18 4.57 5.68
C THR A 99 0.51 4.92 4.36
N PRO A 100 0.38 6.22 4.02
CA PRO A 100 -0.08 6.67 2.71
C PRO A 100 0.73 6.07 1.55
N GLY A 101 2.05 5.96 1.71
CA GLY A 101 2.93 5.36 0.71
C GLY A 101 2.60 3.90 0.44
N ALA A 102 2.37 3.12 1.50
CA ALA A 102 1.98 1.71 1.37
C ALA A 102 0.59 1.55 0.73
N LEU A 103 -0.35 2.48 0.99
CA LEU A 103 -1.64 2.49 0.30
C LEU A 103 -1.46 2.72 -1.20
N ILE A 104 -0.70 3.75 -1.58
CA ILE A 104 -0.43 4.08 -2.98
C ILE A 104 0.28 2.91 -3.67
N GLU A 105 1.24 2.30 -3.02
CA GLU A 105 1.96 1.15 -3.53
C GLU A 105 1.04 -0.04 -3.80
N LYS A 106 0.17 -0.39 -2.83
CA LYS A 106 -0.79 -1.50 -3.01
C LYS A 106 -1.73 -1.24 -4.18
N VAL A 107 -2.27 -0.03 -4.31
CA VAL A 107 -3.11 0.32 -5.47
C VAL A 107 -2.35 0.14 -6.77
N LYS A 108 -1.10 0.61 -6.87
CA LYS A 108 -0.26 0.43 -8.07
C LYS A 108 0.00 -1.04 -8.40
N ILE A 109 0.21 -1.88 -7.39
CA ILE A 109 0.45 -3.32 -7.58
C ILE A 109 -0.78 -3.99 -8.21
N PHE A 110 -1.97 -3.73 -7.66
CA PHE A 110 -3.21 -4.31 -8.19
C PHE A 110 -3.58 -3.71 -9.55
N ASP A 111 -3.37 -2.42 -9.79
CA ASP A 111 -3.57 -1.79 -11.10
C ASP A 111 -2.64 -2.36 -12.18
N ALA A 112 -1.47 -2.84 -11.80
CA ALA A 112 -0.55 -3.55 -12.70
C ALA A 112 -0.94 -5.03 -12.92
N GLY A 113 -2.04 -5.50 -12.33
CA GLY A 113 -2.49 -6.90 -12.40
C GLY A 113 -1.60 -7.88 -11.62
N LEU A 114 -0.83 -7.39 -10.64
CA LEU A 114 0.09 -8.20 -9.86
C LEU A 114 -0.54 -8.66 -8.54
N ASP A 115 -0.18 -9.88 -8.13
CA ASP A 115 -0.47 -10.40 -6.78
C ASP A 115 0.51 -9.80 -5.78
N ASP A 116 0.00 -9.18 -4.73
CA ASP A 116 0.82 -8.46 -3.78
C ASP A 116 1.67 -9.36 -2.88
N ILE A 117 1.27 -10.61 -2.63
CA ILE A 117 2.06 -11.58 -1.87
C ILE A 117 3.27 -11.98 -2.70
N SER A 118 3.05 -12.35 -3.96
CA SER A 118 4.11 -12.74 -4.91
C SER A 118 5.14 -11.61 -5.08
N LEU A 119 4.66 -10.35 -5.15
CA LEU A 119 5.56 -9.21 -5.25
C LEU A 119 6.35 -8.96 -3.95
N GLU A 120 5.74 -9.13 -2.78
CA GLU A 120 6.48 -9.03 -1.52
C GLU A 120 7.54 -10.14 -1.38
N MET A 121 7.26 -11.35 -1.91
CA MET A 121 8.26 -12.42 -2.02
C MET A 121 9.41 -12.03 -2.97
N ALA A 122 9.10 -11.45 -4.13
CA ALA A 122 10.13 -10.95 -5.06
C ALA A 122 10.98 -9.84 -4.43
N LYS A 123 10.37 -8.93 -3.67
CA LYS A 123 11.12 -7.94 -2.88
C LYS A 123 12.00 -8.59 -1.82
N PHE A 124 11.55 -9.66 -1.17
CA PHE A 124 12.37 -10.41 -0.21
C PHE A 124 13.61 -10.98 -0.89
N VAL A 125 13.47 -11.68 -2.01
CA VAL A 125 14.58 -12.22 -2.81
C VAL A 125 15.54 -11.09 -3.22
N THR A 126 15.00 -10.00 -3.75
CA THR A 126 15.80 -8.83 -4.17
C THR A 126 16.62 -8.23 -3.01
N ARG A 127 16.05 -8.14 -1.80
CA ARG A 127 16.80 -7.70 -0.60
C ARG A 127 17.99 -8.61 -0.29
N GLN A 128 17.78 -9.92 -0.37
CA GLN A 128 18.85 -10.90 -0.14
C GLN A 128 19.98 -10.73 -1.17
N GLU A 129 19.66 -10.56 -2.44
CA GLU A 129 20.62 -10.36 -3.51
C GLU A 129 21.39 -9.03 -3.37
N LEU A 130 20.68 -7.96 -2.98
CA LEU A 130 21.31 -6.66 -2.72
C LEU A 130 22.24 -6.68 -1.48
N GLY A 131 22.04 -7.64 -0.57
CA GLY A 131 22.73 -7.67 0.73
C GLY A 131 22.40 -6.45 1.59
N LYS A 132 21.25 -5.83 1.40
CA LYS A 132 20.81 -4.59 2.07
C LYS A 132 19.50 -4.80 2.79
N ASP A 133 19.41 -4.27 4.00
CA ASP A 133 18.15 -4.17 4.75
C ASP A 133 17.38 -2.91 4.30
N ALA A 134 16.87 -2.94 3.05
CA ALA A 134 16.17 -1.81 2.44
C ALA A 134 14.67 -2.08 2.34
N ASP A 135 13.87 -1.03 2.59
CA ASP A 135 12.43 -1.07 2.34
C ASP A 135 12.16 -0.81 0.85
N LEU A 136 12.03 -1.91 0.10
CA LEU A 136 11.73 -1.86 -1.32
C LEU A 136 10.25 -1.52 -1.56
N LEU A 137 10.01 -0.53 -2.41
CA LEU A 137 8.69 -0.09 -2.83
C LEU A 137 8.49 -0.35 -4.33
N PHE A 138 7.35 -0.86 -4.69
CA PHE A 138 6.98 -1.03 -6.10
C PHE A 138 6.78 0.34 -6.76
N PHE A 139 7.55 0.60 -7.78
CA PHE A 139 7.44 1.84 -8.58
C PHE A 139 6.57 1.62 -9.82
N GLY A 140 6.81 0.54 -10.55
CA GLY A 140 6.06 0.23 -11.77
C GLY A 140 6.52 -1.04 -12.46
N LEU A 141 5.72 -1.45 -13.45
CA LEU A 141 6.01 -2.55 -14.37
C LEU A 141 6.30 -1.96 -15.74
N ASP A 142 7.45 -2.29 -16.31
CA ASP A 142 7.76 -2.02 -17.71
C ASP A 142 7.44 -3.25 -18.54
N GLY A 143 6.28 -3.20 -19.22
CA GLY A 143 5.83 -4.32 -20.04
C GLY A 143 6.66 -4.53 -21.33
N ALA A 144 7.35 -3.50 -21.81
CA ALA A 144 8.20 -3.59 -22.99
C ALA A 144 9.49 -4.36 -22.69
N ASP A 145 10.10 -4.07 -21.54
CA ASP A 145 11.35 -4.70 -21.10
C ASP A 145 11.11 -5.93 -20.21
N ASN A 146 9.85 -6.22 -19.88
CA ASN A 146 9.47 -7.31 -18.96
C ASN A 146 10.20 -7.22 -17.61
N GLU A 147 10.25 -5.99 -17.06
CA GLU A 147 10.95 -5.66 -15.83
C GLU A 147 10.04 -5.04 -14.80
N ILE A 148 10.27 -5.37 -13.54
CA ILE A 148 9.67 -4.68 -12.39
C ILE A 148 10.68 -3.70 -11.82
N THR A 149 10.27 -2.45 -11.69
CA THR A 149 11.07 -1.41 -11.06
C THR A 149 10.65 -1.27 -9.60
N LEU A 150 11.65 -1.40 -8.71
CA LEU A 150 11.53 -1.14 -7.28
C LEU A 150 12.38 0.06 -6.89
N THR A 151 11.94 0.79 -5.86
CA THR A 151 12.70 1.93 -5.31
C THR A 151 12.90 1.77 -3.82
N TYR A 152 13.97 2.36 -3.29
CA TYR A 152 14.25 2.39 -1.86
C TYR A 152 15.07 3.61 -1.47
N PRO A 153 14.91 4.14 -0.24
CA PRO A 153 15.72 5.25 0.24
C PRO A 153 17.11 4.77 0.66
N GLU A 154 18.17 5.47 0.22
CA GLU A 154 19.53 5.25 0.65
C GLU A 154 20.28 6.58 0.70
N ALA A 155 20.94 6.90 1.82
CA ALA A 155 21.71 8.11 2.02
C ALA A 155 20.94 9.42 1.66
N GLY A 156 19.63 9.46 1.94
CA GLY A 156 18.78 10.63 1.64
C GLY A 156 18.36 10.78 0.18
N GLN A 157 18.65 9.80 -0.66
CA GLN A 157 18.23 9.73 -2.06
C GLN A 157 17.40 8.48 -2.31
N MET A 158 16.49 8.56 -3.30
CA MET A 158 15.77 7.37 -3.77
C MET A 158 16.64 6.64 -4.80
N GLN A 159 16.95 5.40 -4.50
CA GLN A 159 17.63 4.46 -5.40
C GLN A 159 16.59 3.65 -6.16
N MET A 160 16.98 3.13 -7.30
CA MET A 160 16.14 2.30 -8.15
C MET A 160 16.86 0.99 -8.46
N VAL A 161 16.13 -0.11 -8.38
CA VAL A 161 16.58 -1.42 -8.82
C VAL A 161 15.54 -2.02 -9.77
N ARG A 162 15.99 -2.64 -10.84
CA ARG A 162 15.14 -3.37 -11.78
C ARG A 162 15.38 -4.86 -11.62
N ILE A 163 14.31 -5.61 -11.62
CA ILE A 163 14.33 -7.07 -11.60
C ILE A 163 13.55 -7.61 -12.79
N GLY A 164 14.03 -8.70 -13.36
CA GLY A 164 13.28 -9.37 -14.43
C GLY A 164 11.94 -9.88 -13.90
N PHE A 165 10.91 -9.85 -14.75
CA PHE A 165 9.57 -10.30 -14.39
C PHE A 165 9.53 -11.78 -13.99
N ASN A 166 10.48 -12.58 -14.49
CA ASN A 166 10.66 -14.00 -14.12
C ASN A 166 10.85 -14.19 -12.60
N VAL A 167 11.47 -13.24 -11.89
CA VAL A 167 11.60 -13.31 -10.41
C VAL A 167 10.23 -13.28 -9.74
N TYR A 168 9.33 -12.44 -10.24
CA TYR A 168 7.95 -12.41 -9.77
C TYR A 168 7.19 -13.70 -10.15
N GLU A 169 7.35 -14.21 -11.38
CA GLU A 169 6.71 -15.45 -11.84
C GLU A 169 7.14 -16.66 -11.01
N ASP A 170 8.42 -16.73 -10.65
CA ASP A 170 8.94 -17.79 -9.77
C ASP A 170 8.30 -17.71 -8.37
N CYS A 171 8.17 -16.50 -7.82
CA CYS A 171 7.49 -16.27 -6.54
C CYS A 171 6.00 -16.63 -6.62
N ALA A 172 5.30 -16.25 -7.69
CA ALA A 172 3.92 -16.64 -7.93
C ALA A 172 3.77 -18.17 -8.05
N GLY A 173 4.72 -18.83 -8.70
CA GLY A 173 4.80 -20.29 -8.77
C GLY A 173 5.00 -20.95 -7.39
N ILE A 174 5.81 -20.34 -6.51
CA ILE A 174 5.97 -20.78 -5.12
C ILE A 174 4.65 -20.63 -4.36
N LEU A 175 4.00 -19.47 -4.48
CA LEU A 175 2.72 -19.20 -3.83
C LEU A 175 1.63 -20.21 -4.24
N LEU A 176 1.56 -20.56 -5.53
CA LEU A 176 0.62 -21.57 -6.03
C LEU A 176 0.85 -22.95 -5.40
N ARG A 177 2.09 -23.33 -5.14
CA ARG A 177 2.45 -24.60 -4.51
C ARG A 177 2.29 -24.60 -2.99
N ASN A 178 2.11 -23.42 -2.37
CA ASN A 178 1.98 -23.23 -0.93
C ASN A 178 0.67 -22.49 -0.59
N PRO A 179 -0.48 -23.13 -0.72
CA PRO A 179 -1.79 -22.48 -0.55
C PRO A 179 -2.02 -21.91 0.86
N ASP A 180 -1.30 -22.40 1.86
CA ASP A 180 -1.42 -21.90 3.25
C ASP A 180 -0.95 -20.45 3.38
N ILE A 181 0.02 -20.01 2.58
CA ILE A 181 0.46 -18.60 2.54
C ILE A 181 -0.71 -17.71 2.07
N LYS A 182 -1.35 -18.11 0.98
CA LYS A 182 -2.51 -17.37 0.45
C LYS A 182 -3.70 -17.40 1.41
N LYS A 183 -3.92 -18.54 2.07
CA LYS A 183 -4.97 -18.69 3.10
C LYS A 183 -4.74 -17.78 4.30
N ALA A 184 -3.50 -17.59 4.74
CA ALA A 184 -3.15 -16.68 5.82
C ALA A 184 -3.40 -15.19 5.46
N ALA A 185 -3.48 -14.86 4.16
CA ALA A 185 -3.79 -13.52 3.65
C ALA A 185 -5.27 -13.35 3.27
N THR A 186 -6.16 -14.31 3.60
CA THR A 186 -7.60 -14.18 3.35
C THR A 186 -8.26 -13.17 4.30
N GLY A 187 -9.34 -12.53 3.82
CA GLY A 187 -10.02 -11.50 4.57
C GLY A 187 -9.21 -10.21 4.64
N LEU A 188 -9.32 -9.52 5.77
CA LEU A 188 -8.60 -8.27 6.00
C LEU A 188 -7.23 -8.57 6.61
N SER A 189 -6.16 -8.38 5.85
CA SER A 189 -4.81 -8.80 6.24
C SER A 189 -3.75 -7.74 5.95
N ARG A 190 -2.65 -7.77 6.72
CA ARG A 190 -1.44 -6.98 6.45
C ARG A 190 -0.46 -7.83 5.66
N VAL A 191 -0.41 -7.62 4.35
CA VAL A 191 0.58 -8.25 3.46
C VAL A 191 1.69 -7.25 3.20
N GLY A 192 2.89 -7.57 3.63
CA GLY A 192 4.09 -6.77 3.51
C GLY A 192 5.30 -7.57 3.91
N ARG A 193 6.42 -6.89 4.15
CA ARG A 193 7.69 -7.51 4.51
C ARG A 193 7.57 -8.56 5.62
N SER A 194 7.04 -8.17 6.77
CA SER A 194 6.94 -9.07 7.95
C SER A 194 6.04 -10.28 7.68
N PHE A 195 5.01 -10.14 6.85
CA PHE A 195 4.15 -11.24 6.45
C PHE A 195 4.94 -12.31 5.71
N VAL A 196 5.73 -11.90 4.71
CA VAL A 196 6.52 -12.83 3.88
C VAL A 196 7.68 -13.43 4.67
N GLU A 197 8.38 -12.64 5.47
CA GLU A 197 9.46 -13.12 6.34
C GLU A 197 8.99 -14.20 7.31
N GLY A 198 7.73 -14.13 7.77
CA GLY A 198 7.14 -15.17 8.63
C GLY A 198 6.98 -16.55 7.97
N PHE A 199 7.03 -16.63 6.63
CA PHE A 199 6.94 -17.91 5.88
C PHE A 199 8.25 -18.34 5.23
N LEU A 200 9.19 -17.41 5.00
CA LEU A 200 10.42 -17.66 4.24
C LEU A 200 11.69 -17.62 5.12
N ALA A 201 11.59 -17.24 6.37
CA ALA A 201 12.70 -17.14 7.32
C ALA A 201 13.06 -18.47 7.96
#